data_571d5920fc335a27841b25ac88fbc7df
#
_entry.id   571d5920fc335a27841b25ac88fbc7df
#
_cell.length_a   1.000
_cell.length_b   1.000
_cell.length_c   1.000
_cell.angle_alpha   90.00
_cell.angle_beta   90.00
_cell.angle_gamma   90.00
#
_symmetry.space_group_name_H-M   'P 1'
#
loop_
_entity.id
_entity.type
_entity.pdbx_description
1 polymer ?
#
loop_
_entity_poly.entity_id
_entity_poly.type
_entity_poly.pdbx_seq_one_letter_code
_entity_poly.pdbx_strand_id
1 'polypeptide(L)'
;EISACLVGSEMCIRDRFTTITNVNFDPAAVDALTRRVHDASPGTGPDYDMQALWREPDADRRSLKCFVLFSLRGMAAYNYHARVLGRIDPELDRFFCTALQAVGDPGQTTDALWQLVQATGEASYRCMELLDAANTGAFGDPEPVQVPLTIEKGPFIVISGHDLYDAQQLLEQTAGRGVNVYTHSEMLPAHGYPELKRRYPHLKGNFGTAWQNQQREFEDIPAPILFTTNCIMPLRASYADRVFTTSVVAYPGVPHIDEGRDFSPVIEKALELGGYAQDTLLPGLNGGSTVTTGFARTAVLQHADEIVQAVRDGKLRHFFLVGGCDGTRPSRRYYTEFARLTPPDTILLTLACGKFRLNDLPLGTVPGTGLPRILDVGQCNDAYSAIRIALALADAFGCGVNDLPLSLVLCWFEQKACLLYTSPSPRDRQKS
;
A
#
# COMPACT_ATOMS: atom_id res chain seq x y z
N GLU A 1 25.92 2.19 -6.88
CA GLU A 1 25.34 2.68 -5.60
C GLU A 1 23.99 2.04 -5.30
N ILE A 2 23.09 1.83 -6.28
CA ILE A 2 21.84 1.07 -6.10
C ILE A 2 22.14 -0.38 -5.72
N SER A 3 23.15 -0.99 -6.32
CA SER A 3 23.64 -2.33 -6.00
C SER A 3 24.21 -2.42 -4.58
N ALA A 4 24.96 -1.42 -4.12
CA ALA A 4 25.50 -1.34 -2.77
C ALA A 4 24.39 -1.14 -1.72
N CYS A 5 23.32 -0.42 -2.03
CA CYS A 5 22.13 -0.33 -1.19
C CYS A 5 21.33 -1.65 -1.14
N LEU A 6 21.40 -2.49 -2.18
CA LEU A 6 20.77 -3.83 -2.19
C LEU A 6 21.58 -4.86 -1.41
N VAL A 7 22.88 -4.64 -1.23
CA VAL A 7 23.82 -5.56 -0.54
C VAL A 7 24.28 -5.02 0.83
N GLY A 8 23.94 -3.78 1.16
CA GLY A 8 24.39 -3.12 2.37
C GLY A 8 23.66 -3.56 3.63
N SER A 9 24.32 -4.36 4.45
CA SER A 9 23.98 -4.87 5.78
C SER A 9 22.83 -5.88 5.85
N GLU A 10 23.01 -6.96 6.59
CA GLU A 10 21.97 -7.97 6.89
C GLU A 10 20.69 -7.37 7.48
N MET A 11 20.79 -6.27 8.19
CA MET A 11 19.63 -5.53 8.70
C MET A 11 18.80 -4.91 7.58
N CYS A 12 19.40 -4.31 6.56
CA CYS A 12 18.69 -3.79 5.39
C CYS A 12 18.03 -4.89 4.56
N ILE A 13 18.61 -6.07 4.50
CA ILE A 13 18.04 -7.24 3.82
C ILE A 13 16.82 -7.75 4.60
N ARG A 14 16.92 -7.91 5.91
CA ARG A 14 15.80 -8.30 6.78
C ARG A 14 14.66 -7.30 6.69
N ASP A 15 14.93 -6.02 6.84
CA ASP A 15 13.92 -4.97 6.79
C ASP A 15 13.25 -4.88 5.41
N ARG A 16 13.97 -5.14 4.34
CA ARG A 16 13.44 -5.14 2.97
C ARG A 16 12.60 -6.37 2.66
N PHE A 17 12.98 -7.53 3.15
CA PHE A 17 12.17 -8.74 3.01
C PHE A 17 10.85 -8.65 3.76
N THR A 18 10.82 -7.95 4.89
CA THR A 18 9.62 -7.80 5.73
C THR A 18 8.61 -6.78 5.20
N THR A 19 9.02 -5.89 4.28
CA THR A 19 8.17 -4.83 3.71
C THR A 19 7.70 -5.10 2.30
N ILE A 20 8.08 -6.23 1.75
CA ILE A 20 7.71 -6.61 0.39
C ILE A 20 6.25 -7.06 0.36
N THR A 21 5.46 -6.47 -0.52
CA THR A 21 4.11 -6.93 -0.82
C THR A 21 4.12 -8.42 -1.18
N ASN A 22 3.23 -9.19 -0.57
CA ASN A 22 3.10 -10.64 -0.77
C ASN A 22 4.32 -11.45 -0.30
N VAL A 23 4.97 -11.04 0.76
CA VAL A 23 6.01 -11.87 1.35
C VAL A 23 5.39 -13.05 2.06
N ASN A 24 5.71 -14.21 1.57
CA ASN A 24 5.43 -15.46 2.25
C ASN A 24 6.72 -15.95 2.91
N PHE A 25 6.73 -15.97 4.23
CA PHE A 25 7.87 -16.43 5.03
C PHE A 25 7.85 -17.93 5.29
N ASP A 26 6.81 -18.64 4.86
CA ASP A 26 6.68 -20.08 5.02
C ASP A 26 7.23 -20.81 3.79
N PRO A 27 8.41 -21.46 3.86
CA PRO A 27 8.98 -22.21 2.73
C PRO A 27 8.06 -23.33 2.23
N ALA A 28 7.33 -23.99 3.13
CA ALA A 28 6.44 -25.08 2.73
C ALA A 28 5.24 -24.56 1.91
N ALA A 29 4.70 -23.38 2.27
CA ALA A 29 3.67 -22.73 1.50
C ALA A 29 4.19 -22.27 0.13
N VAL A 30 5.42 -21.75 0.04
CA VAL A 30 6.05 -21.37 -1.24
C VAL A 30 6.24 -22.60 -2.12
N ASP A 31 6.74 -23.71 -1.58
CA ASP A 31 6.93 -24.97 -2.30
C ASP A 31 5.59 -25.54 -2.80
N ALA A 32 4.54 -25.42 -2.01
CA ALA A 32 3.18 -25.86 -2.43
C ALA A 32 2.67 -25.04 -3.59
N LEU A 33 2.85 -23.70 -3.58
CA LEU A 33 2.49 -22.83 -4.69
C LEU A 33 3.31 -23.15 -5.95
N THR A 34 4.61 -23.39 -5.80
CA THR A 34 5.49 -23.77 -6.91
C THR A 34 5.01 -25.07 -7.57
N ARG A 35 4.67 -26.10 -6.78
CA ARG A 35 4.10 -27.35 -7.30
C ARG A 35 2.79 -27.11 -8.07
N ARG A 36 1.89 -26.29 -7.53
CA ARG A 36 0.63 -25.94 -8.23
C ARG A 36 0.88 -25.30 -9.60
N VAL A 37 1.88 -24.42 -9.71
CA VAL A 37 2.26 -23.80 -11.00
C VAL A 37 2.79 -24.86 -11.96
N HIS A 38 3.69 -25.76 -11.51
CA HIS A 38 4.21 -26.86 -12.33
C HIS A 38 3.10 -27.80 -12.83
N ASP A 39 2.17 -28.18 -11.94
CA ASP A 39 1.06 -29.07 -12.30
C ASP A 39 0.09 -28.43 -13.32
N ALA A 40 -0.14 -27.13 -13.19
CA ALA A 40 -1.03 -26.38 -14.08
C ALA A 40 -0.36 -26.07 -15.45
N SER A 41 0.94 -25.94 -15.50
CA SER A 41 1.70 -25.61 -16.70
C SER A 41 3.05 -26.33 -16.70
N PRO A 42 3.09 -27.64 -16.97
CA PRO A 42 4.34 -28.39 -17.00
C PRO A 42 5.24 -27.82 -18.10
N GLY A 43 6.31 -27.18 -17.67
CA GLY A 43 7.33 -26.65 -18.55
C GLY A 43 8.13 -27.78 -19.24
N THR A 44 8.68 -27.48 -20.41
CA THR A 44 9.56 -28.41 -21.16
C THR A 44 11.05 -28.17 -20.86
N GLY A 45 11.38 -27.19 -20.05
CA GLY A 45 12.74 -26.80 -19.71
C GLY A 45 13.02 -26.81 -18.20
N PRO A 46 14.28 -26.63 -17.80
CA PRO A 46 14.65 -26.48 -16.39
C PRO A 46 14.09 -25.17 -15.84
N ASP A 47 13.85 -25.16 -14.51
CA ASP A 47 13.48 -23.94 -13.80
C ASP A 47 14.55 -22.86 -13.93
N TYR A 48 14.11 -21.61 -13.95
CA TYR A 48 15.03 -20.49 -13.98
C TYR A 48 15.84 -20.41 -12.68
N ASP A 49 17.16 -20.52 -12.82
CA ASP A 49 18.08 -20.33 -11.68
C ASP A 49 18.20 -18.84 -11.34
N MET A 50 17.53 -18.41 -10.25
CA MET A 50 17.63 -17.04 -9.74
C MET A 50 19.06 -16.60 -9.43
N GLN A 51 20.00 -17.55 -9.20
CA GLN A 51 21.42 -17.24 -9.05
C GLN A 51 22.04 -16.73 -10.36
N ALA A 52 21.48 -17.11 -11.52
CA ALA A 52 21.93 -16.59 -12.80
C ALA A 52 21.74 -15.07 -12.90
N LEU A 53 20.64 -14.54 -12.36
CA LEU A 53 20.40 -13.10 -12.30
C LEU A 53 21.48 -12.37 -11.49
N TRP A 54 21.84 -12.91 -10.32
CA TRP A 54 22.87 -12.31 -9.46
C TRP A 54 24.28 -12.45 -10.00
N ARG A 55 24.52 -13.46 -10.87
CA ARG A 55 25.79 -13.69 -11.56
C ARG A 55 25.92 -12.94 -12.90
N GLU A 56 24.89 -12.20 -13.33
CA GLU A 56 24.97 -11.35 -14.52
C GLU A 56 26.17 -10.40 -14.39
N PRO A 57 27.21 -10.52 -15.25
CA PRO A 57 28.45 -9.76 -15.07
C PRO A 57 28.29 -8.27 -15.36
N ASP A 58 27.38 -7.92 -16.26
CA ASP A 58 27.06 -6.53 -16.58
C ASP A 58 26.16 -5.95 -15.49
N ALA A 59 26.67 -4.94 -14.78
CA ALA A 59 25.97 -4.32 -13.64
C ALA A 59 24.70 -3.60 -14.06
N ASP A 60 24.67 -2.99 -15.24
CA ASP A 60 23.50 -2.27 -15.74
C ASP A 60 22.40 -3.25 -16.16
N ARG A 61 22.75 -4.27 -16.92
CA ARG A 61 21.81 -5.34 -17.27
C ARG A 61 21.24 -6.03 -16.04
N ARG A 62 22.10 -6.37 -15.07
CA ARG A 62 21.66 -6.95 -13.79
C ARG A 62 20.68 -6.03 -13.06
N SER A 63 20.98 -4.75 -12.99
CA SER A 63 20.13 -3.76 -12.32
C SER A 63 18.77 -3.63 -13.02
N LEU A 64 18.75 -3.55 -14.34
CA LEU A 64 17.53 -3.45 -15.13
C LEU A 64 16.66 -4.72 -15.01
N LYS A 65 17.27 -5.91 -15.08
CA LYS A 65 16.57 -7.19 -14.86
C LYS A 65 15.98 -7.29 -13.46
N CYS A 66 16.75 -6.94 -12.42
CA CYS A 66 16.25 -6.88 -11.05
C CYS A 66 15.07 -5.90 -10.93
N PHE A 67 15.18 -4.76 -11.58
CA PHE A 67 14.16 -3.74 -11.57
C PHE A 67 12.84 -4.27 -12.14
N VAL A 68 12.87 -4.86 -13.34
CA VAL A 68 11.69 -5.47 -13.96
C VAL A 68 11.11 -6.57 -13.04
N LEU A 69 11.94 -7.49 -12.56
CA LEU A 69 11.49 -8.59 -11.70
C LEU A 69 10.79 -8.10 -10.43
N PHE A 70 11.37 -7.11 -9.74
CA PHE A 70 10.76 -6.57 -8.54
C PHE A 70 9.48 -5.78 -8.83
N SER A 71 9.41 -5.08 -9.95
CA SER A 71 8.19 -4.43 -10.40
C SER A 71 7.07 -5.43 -10.69
N LEU A 72 7.37 -6.51 -11.39
CA LEU A 72 6.40 -7.59 -11.65
C LEU A 72 5.85 -8.19 -10.35
N ARG A 73 6.67 -8.37 -9.32
CA ARG A 73 6.19 -8.87 -8.02
C ARG A 73 5.17 -7.92 -7.38
N GLY A 74 5.42 -6.60 -7.44
CA GLY A 74 4.47 -5.60 -6.96
C GLY A 74 3.17 -5.59 -7.77
N MET A 75 3.29 -5.65 -9.10
CA MET A 75 2.12 -5.74 -10.00
C MET A 75 1.31 -7.01 -9.76
N ALA A 76 1.97 -8.15 -9.48
CA ALA A 76 1.27 -9.41 -9.21
C ALA A 76 0.34 -9.32 -8.00
N ALA A 77 0.73 -8.56 -6.96
CA ALA A 77 -0.13 -8.28 -5.83
C ALA A 77 -1.39 -7.52 -6.23
N TYR A 78 -1.24 -6.44 -6.99
CA TYR A 78 -2.37 -5.65 -7.47
C TYR A 78 -3.28 -6.44 -8.40
N ASN A 79 -2.70 -7.22 -9.32
CA ASN A 79 -3.46 -8.09 -10.20
C ASN A 79 -4.22 -9.17 -9.41
N TYR A 80 -3.62 -9.72 -8.35
CA TYR A 80 -4.30 -10.67 -7.46
C TYR A 80 -5.53 -10.03 -6.79
N HIS A 81 -5.39 -8.84 -6.19
CA HIS A 81 -6.50 -8.14 -5.56
C HIS A 81 -7.63 -7.78 -6.54
N ALA A 82 -7.29 -7.39 -7.77
CA ALA A 82 -8.29 -7.16 -8.81
C ALA A 82 -9.01 -8.47 -9.20
N ARG A 83 -8.25 -9.57 -9.31
CA ARG A 83 -8.75 -10.89 -9.73
C ARG A 83 -9.72 -11.50 -8.70
N VAL A 84 -9.46 -11.38 -7.39
CA VAL A 84 -10.38 -11.88 -6.35
C VAL A 84 -11.70 -11.12 -6.34
N LEU A 85 -11.73 -9.89 -6.87
CA LEU A 85 -12.92 -9.08 -7.13
C LEU A 85 -13.52 -9.32 -8.54
N GLY A 86 -13.06 -10.35 -9.25
CA GLY A 86 -13.59 -10.74 -10.57
C GLY A 86 -13.10 -9.89 -11.74
N ARG A 87 -12.08 -9.05 -11.57
CA ARG A 87 -11.49 -8.26 -12.64
C ARG A 87 -10.20 -8.90 -13.16
N ILE A 88 -10.18 -9.20 -14.45
CA ILE A 88 -9.07 -9.89 -15.12
C ILE A 88 -8.70 -9.10 -16.38
N ASP A 89 -7.42 -8.92 -16.63
CA ASP A 89 -6.89 -8.36 -17.85
C ASP A 89 -5.91 -9.35 -18.50
N PRO A 90 -6.32 -10.05 -19.59
CA PRO A 90 -5.46 -11.03 -20.27
C PRO A 90 -4.19 -10.45 -20.89
N GLU A 91 -4.16 -9.15 -21.18
CA GLU A 91 -2.95 -8.51 -21.73
C GLU A 91 -1.91 -8.30 -20.62
N LEU A 92 -2.35 -7.96 -19.41
CA LEU A 92 -1.47 -7.93 -18.24
C LEU A 92 -0.91 -9.33 -17.97
N ASP A 93 -1.74 -10.37 -18.00
CA ASP A 93 -1.27 -11.75 -17.80
C ASP A 93 -0.20 -12.15 -18.86
N ARG A 94 -0.41 -11.79 -20.13
CA ARG A 94 0.60 -12.00 -21.18
C ARG A 94 1.87 -11.19 -20.95
N PHE A 95 1.73 -9.94 -20.48
CA PHE A 95 2.88 -9.09 -20.17
C PHE A 95 3.75 -9.71 -19.06
N PHE A 96 3.16 -10.26 -18.00
CA PHE A 96 3.90 -10.97 -16.95
C PHE A 96 4.78 -12.09 -17.54
N CYS A 97 4.20 -12.94 -18.38
CA CYS A 97 4.93 -14.04 -19.00
C CYS A 97 6.08 -13.53 -19.89
N THR A 98 5.80 -12.55 -20.75
CA THR A 98 6.81 -11.99 -21.68
C THR A 98 7.94 -11.32 -20.91
N ALA A 99 7.63 -10.53 -19.88
CA ALA A 99 8.62 -9.83 -19.08
C ALA A 99 9.49 -10.80 -18.24
N LEU A 100 8.90 -11.86 -17.69
CA LEU A 100 9.66 -12.90 -16.99
C LEU A 100 10.60 -13.66 -17.92
N GLN A 101 10.15 -13.99 -19.15
CA GLN A 101 11.01 -14.60 -20.17
C GLN A 101 12.19 -13.69 -20.52
N ALA A 102 11.94 -12.40 -20.72
CA ALA A 102 12.99 -11.44 -21.03
C ALA A 102 14.01 -11.28 -19.88
N VAL A 103 13.57 -11.31 -18.62
CA VAL A 103 14.48 -11.32 -17.45
C VAL A 103 15.39 -12.56 -17.48
N GLY A 104 14.82 -13.72 -17.83
CA GLY A 104 15.54 -14.99 -17.92
C GLY A 104 16.49 -15.11 -19.12
N ASP A 105 16.32 -14.30 -20.15
CA ASP A 105 17.10 -14.36 -21.37
C ASP A 105 18.50 -13.74 -21.17
N PRO A 106 19.59 -14.48 -21.33
CA PRO A 106 20.95 -13.94 -21.27
C PRO A 106 21.32 -13.06 -22.47
N GLY A 107 20.58 -13.16 -23.57
CA GLY A 107 20.81 -12.40 -24.82
C GLY A 107 20.24 -10.99 -24.82
N GLN A 108 19.51 -10.59 -23.79
CA GLN A 108 18.91 -9.24 -23.73
C GLN A 108 19.98 -8.14 -23.72
N THR A 109 19.81 -7.16 -24.59
CA THR A 109 20.65 -5.95 -24.61
C THR A 109 20.20 -4.95 -23.55
N THR A 110 21.07 -4.03 -23.15
CA THR A 110 20.75 -2.94 -22.22
C THR A 110 19.61 -2.07 -22.75
N ASP A 111 19.60 -1.76 -24.05
CA ASP A 111 18.54 -0.95 -24.68
C ASP A 111 17.18 -1.68 -24.66
N ALA A 112 17.17 -2.98 -24.96
CA ALA A 112 15.95 -3.78 -24.87
C ALA A 112 15.41 -3.86 -23.44
N LEU A 113 16.30 -3.98 -22.46
CA LEU A 113 15.91 -3.96 -21.03
C LEU A 113 15.38 -2.59 -20.60
N TRP A 114 15.92 -1.48 -21.11
CA TRP A 114 15.37 -0.15 -20.88
C TRP A 114 13.95 -0.01 -21.45
N GLN A 115 13.71 -0.48 -22.67
CA GLN A 115 12.37 -0.51 -23.26
C GLN A 115 11.42 -1.36 -22.42
N LEU A 116 11.90 -2.51 -21.93
CA LEU A 116 11.10 -3.38 -21.04
C LEU A 116 10.77 -2.70 -19.71
N VAL A 117 11.69 -1.92 -19.13
CA VAL A 117 11.44 -1.13 -17.91
C VAL A 117 10.32 -0.10 -18.16
N GLN A 118 10.34 0.60 -19.29
CA GLN A 118 9.28 1.55 -19.66
C GLN A 118 7.94 0.84 -19.85
N ALA A 119 7.91 -0.27 -20.59
CA ALA A 119 6.72 -1.07 -20.78
C ALA A 119 6.18 -1.63 -19.43
N THR A 120 7.08 -1.97 -18.50
CA THR A 120 6.70 -2.40 -17.15
C THR A 120 6.02 -1.25 -16.36
N GLY A 121 6.47 -0.01 -16.57
CA GLY A 121 5.83 1.17 -15.99
C GLY A 121 4.40 1.38 -16.50
N GLU A 122 4.19 1.27 -17.81
CA GLU A 122 2.87 1.36 -18.44
C GLU A 122 1.94 0.22 -17.98
N ALA A 123 2.45 -1.01 -17.94
CA ALA A 123 1.70 -2.17 -17.45
C ALA A 123 1.33 -2.02 -15.98
N SER A 124 2.20 -1.44 -15.14
CA SER A 124 1.90 -1.16 -13.74
C SER A 124 0.79 -0.13 -13.58
N TYR A 125 0.82 0.95 -14.35
CA TYR A 125 -0.26 1.92 -14.35
C TYR A 125 -1.59 1.27 -14.70
N ARG A 126 -1.64 0.46 -15.77
CA ARG A 126 -2.83 -0.31 -16.18
C ARG A 126 -3.27 -1.30 -15.10
N CYS A 127 -2.33 -1.92 -14.39
CA CYS A 127 -2.64 -2.84 -13.30
C CYS A 127 -3.29 -2.12 -12.10
N MET A 128 -2.78 -0.93 -11.74
CA MET A 128 -3.39 -0.10 -10.71
C MET A 128 -4.77 0.43 -11.13
N GLU A 129 -4.96 0.78 -12.40
CA GLU A 129 -6.27 1.14 -12.98
C GLU A 129 -7.27 0.00 -12.86
N LEU A 130 -6.86 -1.23 -13.17
CA LEU A 130 -7.68 -2.43 -13.05
C LEU A 130 -8.12 -2.66 -11.59
N LEU A 131 -7.20 -2.48 -10.64
CA LEU A 131 -7.48 -2.62 -9.22
C LEU A 131 -8.39 -1.50 -8.70
N ASP A 132 -8.17 -0.26 -9.10
CA ASP A 132 -9.06 0.86 -8.77
C ASP A 132 -10.48 0.60 -9.27
N ALA A 133 -10.63 0.14 -10.52
CA ALA A 133 -11.92 -0.22 -11.08
C ALA A 133 -12.58 -1.44 -10.37
N ALA A 134 -11.77 -2.37 -9.86
CA ALA A 134 -12.25 -3.50 -9.07
C ALA A 134 -12.77 -3.04 -7.71
N ASN A 135 -11.98 -2.24 -6.99
CA ASN A 135 -12.32 -1.74 -5.67
C ASN A 135 -13.53 -0.80 -5.71
N THR A 136 -13.52 0.19 -6.59
CA THR A 136 -14.63 1.15 -6.72
C THR A 136 -15.90 0.50 -7.24
N GLY A 137 -15.78 -0.49 -8.13
CA GLY A 137 -16.91 -1.27 -8.62
C GLY A 137 -17.56 -2.17 -7.57
N ALA A 138 -16.77 -2.68 -6.62
CA ALA A 138 -17.27 -3.55 -5.55
C ALA A 138 -17.76 -2.77 -4.31
N PHE A 139 -17.07 -1.68 -3.96
CA PHE A 139 -17.25 -1.00 -2.68
C PHE A 139 -17.70 0.46 -2.79
N GLY A 140 -17.86 0.97 -4.01
CA GLY A 140 -18.19 2.37 -4.31
C GLY A 140 -16.96 3.27 -4.32
N ASP A 141 -17.10 4.49 -4.85
CA ASP A 141 -16.03 5.48 -4.82
C ASP A 141 -15.76 5.93 -3.37
N PRO A 142 -14.50 6.02 -2.93
CA PRO A 142 -14.17 6.48 -1.58
C PRO A 142 -14.70 7.89 -1.31
N GLU A 143 -15.28 8.06 -0.11
CA GLU A 143 -15.78 9.33 0.41
C GLU A 143 -14.92 9.76 1.61
N PRO A 144 -14.64 11.08 1.77
CA PRO A 144 -13.92 11.60 2.92
C PRO A 144 -14.61 11.24 4.23
N VAL A 145 -13.86 10.63 5.15
CA VAL A 145 -14.38 10.20 6.44
C VAL A 145 -13.36 10.41 7.56
N GLN A 146 -13.83 10.87 8.71
CA GLN A 146 -13.02 10.85 9.94
C GLN A 146 -13.10 9.47 10.59
N VAL A 147 -11.94 8.92 10.92
CA VAL A 147 -11.78 7.59 11.51
C VAL A 147 -11.23 7.75 12.93
N PRO A 148 -11.96 7.28 13.95
CA PRO A 148 -11.51 7.37 15.34
C PRO A 148 -10.31 6.44 15.61
N LEU A 149 -9.44 6.88 16.51
CA LEU A 149 -8.31 6.11 17.03
C LEU A 149 -8.60 5.58 18.44
N THR A 150 -9.84 5.67 18.89
CA THR A 150 -10.31 5.08 20.15
C THR A 150 -10.82 3.66 19.88
N ILE A 151 -10.27 2.70 20.62
CA ILE A 151 -10.72 1.32 20.60
C ILE A 151 -11.78 1.19 21.67
N GLU A 152 -13.00 0.85 21.28
CA GLU A 152 -14.12 0.62 22.22
C GLU A 152 -13.83 -0.62 23.08
N LYS A 153 -14.32 -0.61 24.30
CA LYS A 153 -14.25 -1.77 25.21
C LYS A 153 -14.91 -3.01 24.60
N GLY A 154 -14.40 -4.18 24.94
CA GLY A 154 -14.95 -5.47 24.50
C GLY A 154 -14.16 -6.10 23.37
N PRO A 155 -14.61 -7.27 22.89
CA PRO A 155 -13.89 -8.04 21.89
C PRO A 155 -13.70 -7.29 20.57
N PHE A 156 -12.49 -7.38 20.01
CA PHE A 156 -12.20 -6.79 18.71
C PHE A 156 -11.15 -7.59 17.92
N ILE A 157 -11.08 -7.33 16.62
CA ILE A 157 -10.08 -7.87 15.70
C ILE A 157 -9.36 -6.70 15.06
N VAL A 158 -8.04 -6.81 14.88
CA VAL A 158 -7.25 -5.89 14.06
C VAL A 158 -6.97 -6.55 12.72
N ILE A 159 -7.40 -5.90 11.62
CA ILE A 159 -7.08 -6.35 10.26
C ILE A 159 -6.02 -5.44 9.66
N SER A 160 -4.92 -6.04 9.18
CA SER A 160 -3.78 -5.33 8.59
C SER A 160 -3.49 -5.86 7.20
N GLY A 161 -3.07 -4.98 6.29
CA GLY A 161 -2.75 -5.33 4.91
C GLY A 161 -3.52 -4.48 3.91
N HIS A 162 -3.84 -5.06 2.75
CA HIS A 162 -4.40 -4.27 1.64
C HIS A 162 -5.69 -4.84 1.06
N ASP A 163 -5.98 -6.14 1.25
CA ASP A 163 -7.07 -6.82 0.57
C ASP A 163 -8.43 -6.41 1.13
N LEU A 164 -9.18 -5.62 0.36
CA LEU A 164 -10.53 -5.18 0.74
C LEU A 164 -11.57 -6.30 0.64
N TYR A 165 -11.34 -7.32 -0.19
CA TYR A 165 -12.21 -8.48 -0.26
C TYR A 165 -12.11 -9.32 1.01
N ASP A 166 -10.89 -9.59 1.50
CA ASP A 166 -10.70 -10.25 2.79
C ASP A 166 -11.31 -9.44 3.95
N ALA A 167 -11.18 -8.10 3.90
CA ALA A 167 -11.82 -7.24 4.89
C ALA A 167 -13.35 -7.35 4.84
N GLN A 168 -13.97 -7.37 3.66
CA GLN A 168 -15.40 -7.59 3.51
C GLN A 168 -15.82 -8.94 4.09
N GLN A 169 -15.12 -10.02 3.74
CA GLN A 169 -15.44 -11.36 4.20
C GLN A 169 -15.33 -11.49 5.74
N LEU A 170 -14.33 -10.85 6.35
CA LEU A 170 -14.23 -10.77 7.80
C LEU A 170 -15.41 -9.99 8.40
N LEU A 171 -15.75 -8.85 7.82
CA LEU A 171 -16.87 -8.01 8.28
C LEU A 171 -18.22 -8.72 8.16
N GLU A 172 -18.43 -9.52 7.11
CA GLU A 172 -19.64 -10.34 6.97
C GLU A 172 -19.75 -11.38 8.08
N GLN A 173 -18.66 -12.08 8.40
CA GLN A 173 -18.66 -13.14 9.40
C GLN A 173 -18.67 -12.62 10.86
N THR A 174 -18.22 -11.40 11.10
CA THR A 174 -18.26 -10.75 12.43
C THR A 174 -19.58 -10.03 12.71
N ALA A 175 -20.43 -9.84 11.69
CA ALA A 175 -21.72 -9.17 11.85
C ALA A 175 -22.61 -9.85 12.91
N GLY A 176 -23.05 -9.09 13.90
CA GLY A 176 -23.89 -9.61 15.00
C GLY A 176 -23.20 -10.53 16.00
N ARG A 177 -21.88 -10.73 15.92
CA ARG A 177 -21.11 -11.58 16.83
C ARG A 177 -20.60 -10.86 18.07
N GLY A 178 -20.87 -9.55 18.24
CA GLY A 178 -20.38 -8.75 19.36
C GLY A 178 -18.88 -8.47 19.31
N VAL A 179 -18.28 -8.53 18.13
CA VAL A 179 -16.86 -8.28 17.88
C VAL A 179 -16.72 -7.04 16.98
N ASN A 180 -15.97 -6.05 17.41
CA ASN A 180 -15.63 -4.88 16.59
C ASN A 180 -14.41 -5.17 15.71
N VAL A 181 -14.31 -4.50 14.55
CA VAL A 181 -13.16 -4.60 13.66
C VAL A 181 -12.47 -3.23 13.55
N TYR A 182 -11.16 -3.24 13.69
CA TYR A 182 -10.29 -2.08 13.54
C TYR A 182 -9.29 -2.32 12.42
N THR A 183 -9.11 -1.32 11.58
CA THR A 183 -8.08 -1.36 10.55
C THR A 183 -6.70 -1.03 11.14
N HIS A 184 -5.65 -1.49 10.46
CA HIS A 184 -4.28 -1.12 10.78
C HIS A 184 -3.52 -0.85 9.48
N SER A 185 -2.63 0.15 9.50
CA SER A 185 -1.73 0.45 8.39
C SER A 185 -2.49 0.73 7.08
N GLU A 186 -2.15 0.03 6.01
CA GLU A 186 -2.74 0.24 4.68
C GLU A 186 -4.23 -0.18 4.56
N MET A 187 -4.80 -0.78 5.59
CA MET A 187 -6.23 -1.06 5.64
C MET A 187 -7.08 0.17 6.03
N LEU A 188 -6.47 1.26 6.56
CA LEU A 188 -7.19 2.48 6.93
C LEU A 188 -8.14 3.00 5.84
N PRO A 189 -7.77 3.06 4.55
CA PRO A 189 -8.66 3.53 3.48
C PRO A 189 -9.95 2.75 3.30
N ALA A 190 -10.08 1.53 3.85
CA ALA A 190 -11.32 0.76 3.84
C ALA A 190 -12.52 1.55 4.43
N HIS A 191 -12.26 2.46 5.38
CA HIS A 191 -13.28 3.32 5.97
C HIS A 191 -13.87 4.33 4.99
N GLY A 192 -13.15 4.69 3.92
CA GLY A 192 -13.61 5.61 2.88
C GLY A 192 -14.59 4.95 1.91
N TYR A 193 -14.59 3.63 1.79
CA TYR A 193 -15.46 2.92 0.87
C TYR A 193 -16.88 2.78 1.44
N PRO A 194 -17.91 3.37 0.78
CA PRO A 194 -19.25 3.49 1.34
C PRO A 194 -19.92 2.13 1.59
N GLU A 195 -19.72 1.14 0.72
CA GLU A 195 -20.32 -0.20 0.89
C GLU A 195 -19.72 -0.96 2.07
N LEU A 196 -18.47 -0.71 2.44
CA LEU A 196 -17.88 -1.26 3.65
C LEU A 196 -18.36 -0.51 4.90
N LYS A 197 -18.29 0.81 4.88
CA LYS A 197 -18.58 1.63 6.07
C LYS A 197 -20.06 1.65 6.44
N ARG A 198 -20.95 1.76 5.45
CA ARG A 198 -22.41 1.83 5.70
C ARG A 198 -22.99 0.48 6.05
N ARG A 199 -22.50 -0.59 5.43
CA ARG A 199 -23.03 -1.94 5.60
C ARG A 199 -22.59 -2.58 6.90
N TYR A 200 -21.39 -2.24 7.39
CA TYR A 200 -20.78 -2.87 8.56
C TYR A 200 -20.46 -1.85 9.67
N PRO A 201 -21.45 -1.49 10.51
CA PRO A 201 -21.28 -0.47 11.57
C PRO A 201 -20.29 -0.88 12.68
N HIS A 202 -19.88 -2.15 12.72
CA HIS A 202 -18.84 -2.65 13.61
C HIS A 202 -17.41 -2.52 13.03
N LEU A 203 -17.25 -2.00 11.82
CA LEU A 203 -16.00 -1.41 11.35
C LEU A 203 -15.82 -0.04 12.03
N LYS A 204 -15.14 -0.01 13.17
CA LYS A 204 -15.18 1.12 14.11
C LYS A 204 -14.17 2.21 13.82
N GLY A 205 -12.90 1.84 13.79
CA GLY A 205 -11.82 2.80 13.73
C GLY A 205 -10.50 2.17 13.28
N ASN A 206 -9.42 2.89 13.51
CA ASN A 206 -8.08 2.43 13.17
C ASN A 206 -7.25 2.17 14.44
N PHE A 207 -6.56 1.05 14.46
CA PHE A 207 -5.65 0.63 15.52
C PHE A 207 -4.22 1.02 15.15
N GLY A 208 -3.57 1.80 15.98
CA GLY A 208 -2.16 2.16 15.75
C GLY A 208 -1.91 2.96 14.48
N THR A 209 -0.74 2.73 13.88
CA THR A 209 -0.25 3.54 12.75
C THR A 209 0.25 2.64 11.60
N ALA A 210 1.48 2.85 11.13
CA ALA A 210 2.03 2.17 9.98
C ALA A 210 2.85 0.92 10.37
N TRP A 211 3.14 0.09 9.37
CA TRP A 211 3.83 -1.20 9.50
C TRP A 211 5.10 -1.19 10.36
N GLN A 212 5.90 -0.12 10.31
CA GLN A 212 7.15 0.00 11.06
C GLN A 212 6.95 0.06 12.58
N ASN A 213 5.74 0.30 13.04
CA ASN A 213 5.39 0.39 14.46
C ASN A 213 4.74 -0.88 15.03
N GLN A 214 4.42 -1.87 14.20
CA GLN A 214 3.72 -3.10 14.56
C GLN A 214 4.24 -3.74 15.84
N GLN A 215 5.56 -3.96 15.94
CA GLN A 215 6.15 -4.66 17.06
C GLN A 215 5.95 -3.98 18.41
N ARG A 216 5.70 -2.68 18.42
CA ARG A 216 5.38 -1.89 19.60
C ARG A 216 3.87 -1.80 19.81
N GLU A 217 3.13 -1.56 18.72
CA GLU A 217 1.69 -1.33 18.76
C GLU A 217 0.91 -2.59 19.11
N PHE A 218 1.43 -3.77 18.72
CA PHE A 218 0.80 -5.06 19.01
C PHE A 218 1.32 -5.72 20.30
N GLU A 219 2.24 -5.06 21.02
CA GLU A 219 2.73 -5.59 22.29
C GLU A 219 1.56 -5.77 23.28
N ASP A 220 1.39 -7.01 23.77
CA ASP A 220 0.33 -7.41 24.72
C ASP A 220 -1.10 -7.02 24.32
N ILE A 221 -1.37 -6.83 23.03
CA ILE A 221 -2.71 -6.51 22.51
C ILE A 221 -3.73 -7.58 22.93
N PRO A 222 -4.89 -7.21 23.54
CA PRO A 222 -5.92 -8.17 23.94
C PRO A 222 -6.87 -8.56 22.79
N ALA A 223 -6.33 -8.76 21.57
CA ALA A 223 -7.11 -9.05 20.38
C ALA A 223 -6.29 -9.84 19.36
N PRO A 224 -6.91 -10.65 18.50
CA PRO A 224 -6.23 -11.25 17.36
C PRO A 224 -5.93 -10.21 16.27
N ILE A 225 -4.86 -10.50 15.52
CA ILE A 225 -4.39 -9.71 14.39
C ILE A 225 -4.45 -10.57 13.14
N LEU A 226 -5.22 -10.16 12.14
CA LEU A 226 -5.30 -10.81 10.84
C LEU A 226 -4.50 -10.04 9.80
N PHE A 227 -3.48 -10.66 9.24
CA PHE A 227 -2.73 -10.12 8.10
C PHE A 227 -3.29 -10.67 6.80
N THR A 228 -3.70 -9.78 5.90
CA THR A 228 -4.29 -10.16 4.60
C THR A 228 -3.26 -10.16 3.47
N THR A 229 -2.44 -9.13 3.39
CA THR A 229 -1.41 -8.95 2.38
C THR A 229 -0.34 -8.06 2.94
N ASN A 230 0.93 -8.41 2.72
CA ASN A 230 2.15 -7.67 3.00
C ASN A 230 2.29 -6.98 4.38
N CYS A 231 3.41 -6.30 4.54
CA CYS A 231 3.77 -5.47 5.70
C CYS A 231 3.78 -6.22 7.05
N ILE A 232 3.86 -7.56 7.06
CA ILE A 232 4.08 -8.30 8.31
C ILE A 232 5.56 -8.19 8.72
N MET A 233 5.80 -7.74 9.95
CA MET A 233 7.12 -7.69 10.59
C MET A 233 7.41 -9.01 11.31
N PRO A 234 8.69 -9.36 11.55
CA PRO A 234 9.02 -10.48 12.43
C PRO A 234 8.26 -10.40 13.75
N LEU A 235 7.56 -11.48 14.09
CA LEU A 235 6.66 -11.49 15.24
C LEU A 235 7.42 -11.49 16.56
N ARG A 236 6.87 -10.85 17.57
CA ARG A 236 7.36 -10.91 18.95
C ARG A 236 6.52 -11.87 19.77
N ALA A 237 7.14 -12.50 20.76
CA ALA A 237 6.48 -13.45 21.66
C ALA A 237 5.27 -12.85 22.41
N SER A 238 5.25 -11.54 22.64
CA SER A 238 4.17 -10.84 23.33
C SER A 238 2.82 -10.84 22.60
N TYR A 239 2.80 -11.16 21.27
CA TYR A 239 1.57 -11.19 20.47
C TYR A 239 1.53 -12.30 19.39
N ALA A 240 2.58 -13.10 19.23
CA ALA A 240 2.66 -14.10 18.17
C ALA A 240 1.55 -15.16 18.24
N ASP A 241 1.08 -15.48 19.46
CA ASP A 241 0.02 -16.47 19.73
C ASP A 241 -1.39 -16.05 19.28
N ARG A 242 -1.55 -14.80 18.85
CA ARG A 242 -2.82 -14.21 18.40
C ARG A 242 -2.77 -13.65 17.00
N VAL A 243 -1.71 -13.99 16.25
CA VAL A 243 -1.58 -13.61 14.83
C VAL A 243 -2.15 -14.69 13.94
N PHE A 244 -2.87 -14.26 12.91
CA PHE A 244 -3.39 -15.07 11.82
C PHE A 244 -2.98 -14.46 10.49
N THR A 245 -2.83 -15.30 9.48
CA THR A 245 -2.54 -14.87 8.11
C THR A 245 -3.59 -15.42 7.16
N THR A 246 -3.82 -14.76 6.04
CA THR A 246 -4.67 -15.24 4.96
C THR A 246 -4.13 -14.82 3.60
N SER A 247 -4.77 -15.27 2.52
CA SER A 247 -4.40 -14.94 1.15
C SER A 247 -2.97 -15.42 0.82
N VAL A 248 -2.12 -14.55 0.29
CA VAL A 248 -0.76 -14.89 -0.15
C VAL A 248 0.30 -14.67 0.94
N VAL A 249 -0.09 -14.14 2.09
CA VAL A 249 0.82 -13.94 3.23
C VAL A 249 0.78 -15.15 4.14
N ALA A 250 1.94 -15.71 4.47
CA ALA A 250 2.08 -16.75 5.47
C ALA A 250 3.33 -16.52 6.31
N TYR A 251 3.32 -17.02 7.54
CA TYR A 251 4.45 -16.94 8.47
C TYR A 251 4.62 -18.26 9.20
N PRO A 252 5.85 -18.79 9.37
CA PRO A 252 6.09 -20.07 10.01
C PRO A 252 5.48 -20.13 11.42
N GLY A 253 4.69 -21.19 11.67
CA GLY A 253 4.06 -21.41 12.97
C GLY A 253 2.85 -20.53 13.27
N VAL A 254 2.38 -19.73 12.33
CA VAL A 254 1.17 -18.91 12.46
C VAL A 254 0.01 -19.60 11.74
N PRO A 255 -1.18 -19.69 12.35
CA PRO A 255 -2.37 -20.20 11.68
C PRO A 255 -2.66 -19.42 10.39
N HIS A 256 -2.86 -20.15 9.30
CA HIS A 256 -3.21 -19.58 8.00
C HIS A 256 -4.64 -19.92 7.65
N ILE A 257 -5.42 -18.88 7.33
CA ILE A 257 -6.78 -19.03 6.81
C ILE A 257 -6.68 -19.21 5.30
N ASP A 258 -7.14 -20.33 4.80
CA ASP A 258 -7.06 -20.72 3.41
C ASP A 258 -8.00 -19.92 2.47
N GLU A 259 -8.06 -20.34 1.20
CA GLU A 259 -8.90 -19.72 0.17
C GLU A 259 -10.40 -19.77 0.50
N GLY A 260 -10.84 -20.66 1.39
CA GLY A 260 -12.22 -20.74 1.88
C GLY A 260 -12.63 -19.57 2.79
N ARG A 261 -11.65 -18.81 3.30
CA ARG A 261 -11.86 -17.63 4.14
C ARG A 261 -12.79 -17.86 5.33
N ASP A 262 -12.65 -19.00 6.00
CA ASP A 262 -13.34 -19.23 7.28
C ASP A 262 -12.59 -18.50 8.41
N PHE A 263 -13.08 -17.33 8.79
CA PHE A 263 -12.50 -16.51 9.87
C PHE A 263 -13.02 -16.90 11.26
N SER A 264 -13.76 -18.00 11.41
CA SER A 264 -14.24 -18.47 12.71
C SER A 264 -13.13 -18.57 13.76
N PRO A 265 -11.91 -19.08 13.46
CA PRO A 265 -10.83 -19.14 14.46
C PRO A 265 -10.37 -17.76 14.94
N VAL A 266 -10.39 -16.75 14.08
CA VAL A 266 -10.03 -15.37 14.43
C VAL A 266 -11.10 -14.76 15.33
N ILE A 267 -12.37 -15.01 15.01
CA ILE A 267 -13.53 -14.52 15.78
C ILE A 267 -13.56 -15.16 17.17
N GLU A 268 -13.37 -16.47 17.25
CA GLU A 268 -13.29 -17.21 18.52
C GLU A 268 -12.14 -16.68 19.40
N LYS A 269 -10.98 -16.42 18.80
CA LYS A 269 -9.84 -15.85 19.51
C LYS A 269 -10.13 -14.44 20.04
N ALA A 270 -10.89 -13.62 19.30
CA ALA A 270 -11.31 -12.31 19.76
C ALA A 270 -12.24 -12.38 20.98
N LEU A 271 -13.20 -13.33 20.95
CA LEU A 271 -14.11 -13.57 22.06
C LEU A 271 -13.39 -14.14 23.30
N GLU A 272 -12.41 -15.02 23.09
CA GLU A 272 -11.56 -15.58 24.14
C GLU A 272 -10.75 -14.48 24.86
N LEU A 273 -10.12 -13.61 24.10
CA LEU A 273 -9.26 -12.52 24.61
C LEU A 273 -10.07 -11.38 25.27
N GLY A 274 -11.32 -11.18 24.85
CA GLY A 274 -12.27 -10.26 25.46
C GLY A 274 -12.03 -8.76 25.21
N GLY A 275 -10.89 -8.37 24.63
CA GLY A 275 -10.59 -6.98 24.32
C GLY A 275 -10.22 -6.11 25.52
N TYR A 276 -10.23 -4.80 25.33
CA TYR A 276 -9.97 -3.84 26.42
C TYR A 276 -11.16 -3.75 27.39
N ALA A 277 -10.88 -3.60 28.68
CA ALA A 277 -11.89 -3.44 29.74
C ALA A 277 -12.60 -2.08 29.68
N GLN A 278 -12.02 -1.08 29.02
CA GLN A 278 -12.55 0.26 28.86
C GLN A 278 -12.14 0.82 27.49
N ASP A 279 -12.83 1.87 27.04
CA ASP A 279 -12.45 2.58 25.83
C ASP A 279 -11.02 3.11 25.94
N THR A 280 -10.19 2.79 24.96
CA THR A 280 -8.74 3.07 24.99
C THR A 280 -8.35 3.90 23.77
N LEU A 281 -7.88 5.12 24.00
CA LEU A 281 -7.34 5.96 22.93
C LEU A 281 -5.91 5.54 22.60
N LEU A 282 -5.66 5.24 21.34
CA LEU A 282 -4.33 5.02 20.76
C LEU A 282 -3.99 6.23 19.87
N PRO A 283 -3.37 7.28 20.41
CA PRO A 283 -3.21 8.53 19.66
C PRO A 283 -2.32 8.34 18.43
N GLY A 284 -2.59 9.10 17.38
CA GLY A 284 -1.73 9.18 16.22
C GLY A 284 -0.31 9.67 16.57
N LEU A 285 0.60 9.61 15.63
CA LEU A 285 2.02 9.97 15.86
C LEU A 285 2.22 11.42 16.29
N ASN A 286 1.25 12.29 16.01
CA ASN A 286 1.28 13.72 16.40
C ASN A 286 0.30 14.04 17.53
N GLY A 287 -0.31 13.03 18.16
CA GLY A 287 -1.21 13.16 19.29
C GLY A 287 -2.69 13.32 18.92
N GLY A 288 -3.04 13.20 17.64
CA GLY A 288 -4.44 13.25 17.20
C GLY A 288 -5.26 12.06 17.71
N SER A 289 -6.56 12.27 17.92
CA SER A 289 -7.53 11.22 18.30
C SER A 289 -8.34 10.68 17.13
N THR A 290 -8.20 11.30 15.95
CA THR A 290 -8.83 10.90 14.69
C THR A 290 -7.85 11.10 13.54
N VAL A 291 -8.08 10.38 12.45
CA VAL A 291 -7.44 10.57 11.15
C VAL A 291 -8.51 10.69 10.08
N THR A 292 -8.19 11.31 8.96
CA THR A 292 -9.12 11.44 7.83
C THR A 292 -8.57 10.69 6.63
N THR A 293 -9.43 9.93 5.94
CA THR A 293 -9.11 9.21 4.69
C THR A 293 -10.25 9.36 3.68
N GLY A 294 -10.11 8.80 2.48
CA GLY A 294 -11.16 8.76 1.46
C GLY A 294 -11.10 9.86 0.41
N PHE A 295 -10.01 10.62 0.32
CA PHE A 295 -9.80 11.62 -0.73
C PHE A 295 -9.23 11.02 -2.02
N ALA A 296 -9.85 9.94 -2.51
CA ALA A 296 -9.49 9.38 -3.82
C ALA A 296 -9.86 10.35 -4.98
N ARG A 297 -9.49 9.97 -6.21
CA ARG A 297 -9.68 10.83 -7.40
C ARG A 297 -11.08 11.45 -7.50
N THR A 298 -12.13 10.66 -7.33
CA THR A 298 -13.51 11.14 -7.47
C THR A 298 -13.82 12.23 -6.44
N ALA A 299 -13.46 12.02 -5.16
CA ALA A 299 -13.69 12.98 -4.10
C ALA A 299 -12.91 14.30 -4.30
N VAL A 300 -11.66 14.23 -4.77
CA VAL A 300 -10.85 15.43 -5.03
C VAL A 300 -11.37 16.18 -6.28
N LEU A 301 -11.69 15.44 -7.36
CA LEU A 301 -12.10 16.03 -8.63
C LEU A 301 -13.51 16.63 -8.58
N GLN A 302 -14.37 16.23 -7.64
CA GLN A 302 -15.62 16.94 -7.37
C GLN A 302 -15.41 18.40 -6.93
N HIS A 303 -14.23 18.72 -6.38
CA HIS A 303 -13.82 20.07 -6.00
C HIS A 303 -12.86 20.72 -7.02
N ALA A 304 -12.72 20.17 -8.23
CA ALA A 304 -11.75 20.66 -9.21
C ALA A 304 -11.95 22.16 -9.52
N ASP A 305 -13.18 22.59 -9.73
CA ASP A 305 -13.49 24.01 -10.01
C ASP A 305 -13.08 24.92 -8.86
N GLU A 306 -13.35 24.51 -7.61
CA GLU A 306 -12.94 25.24 -6.40
C GLU A 306 -11.42 25.31 -6.28
N ILE A 307 -10.73 24.21 -6.54
CA ILE A 307 -9.26 24.12 -6.56
C ILE A 307 -8.68 25.05 -7.62
N VAL A 308 -9.19 24.98 -8.85
CA VAL A 308 -8.75 25.84 -9.96
C VAL A 308 -8.98 27.32 -9.65
N GLN A 309 -10.14 27.66 -9.08
CA GLN A 309 -10.43 29.03 -8.68
C GLN A 309 -9.51 29.51 -7.55
N ALA A 310 -9.24 28.66 -6.55
CA ALA A 310 -8.33 28.98 -5.46
C ALA A 310 -6.90 29.25 -5.96
N VAL A 311 -6.45 28.51 -6.97
CA VAL A 311 -5.13 28.77 -7.62
C VAL A 311 -5.16 30.08 -8.40
N ARG A 312 -6.20 30.36 -9.20
CA ARG A 312 -6.33 31.61 -9.96
C ARG A 312 -6.40 32.84 -9.05
N ASP A 313 -7.06 32.71 -7.90
CA ASP A 313 -7.17 33.76 -6.89
C ASP A 313 -5.85 33.94 -6.08
N GLY A 314 -4.84 33.11 -6.29
CA GLY A 314 -3.59 33.10 -5.53
C GLY A 314 -3.72 32.64 -4.07
N LYS A 315 -4.85 32.03 -3.71
CA LYS A 315 -5.12 31.46 -2.37
C LYS A 315 -4.46 30.10 -2.17
N LEU A 316 -4.30 29.33 -3.26
CA LEU A 316 -3.61 28.04 -3.30
C LEU A 316 -2.46 28.13 -4.28
N ARG A 317 -1.23 27.93 -3.80
CA ARG A 317 -0.02 28.15 -4.61
C ARG A 317 0.71 26.87 -4.98
N HIS A 318 0.57 25.82 -4.18
CA HIS A 318 1.36 24.61 -4.43
C HIS A 318 0.67 23.37 -3.88
N PHE A 319 0.98 22.24 -4.53
CA PHE A 319 0.61 20.90 -4.10
C PHE A 319 1.87 20.10 -3.77
N PHE A 320 1.81 19.32 -2.72
CA PHE A 320 2.85 18.34 -2.40
C PHE A 320 2.23 16.95 -2.36
N LEU A 321 2.80 15.99 -3.07
CA LEU A 321 2.48 14.58 -2.88
C LEU A 321 3.53 13.98 -1.94
N VAL A 322 3.12 13.74 -0.70
CA VAL A 322 3.99 13.23 0.38
C VAL A 322 3.54 11.83 0.74
N GLY A 323 4.31 10.80 0.41
CA GLY A 323 3.83 9.44 0.63
C GLY A 323 4.85 8.33 0.41
N GLY A 324 4.34 7.10 0.43
CA GLY A 324 5.11 5.89 0.33
C GLY A 324 5.30 5.19 1.67
N CYS A 325 6.26 4.24 1.75
CA CYS A 325 6.50 3.45 2.97
C CYS A 325 7.19 4.22 4.10
N ASP A 326 7.84 5.32 3.81
CA ASP A 326 8.54 6.26 4.72
C ASP A 326 9.69 5.64 5.56
N GLY A 327 10.26 4.54 5.14
CA GLY A 327 11.40 3.98 5.83
C GLY A 327 11.10 3.21 7.11
N THR A 328 12.10 2.43 7.53
CA THR A 328 11.97 1.42 8.57
C THR A 328 12.06 1.95 10.00
N ARG A 329 12.59 3.15 10.19
CA ARG A 329 12.86 3.70 11.54
C ARG A 329 11.61 4.39 12.10
N PRO A 330 11.03 3.90 13.22
CA PRO A 330 9.90 4.55 13.88
C PRO A 330 10.17 6.01 14.27
N SER A 331 11.43 6.34 14.60
CA SER A 331 11.84 7.70 14.99
C SER A 331 12.00 8.69 13.83
N ARG A 332 11.83 8.26 12.58
CA ARG A 332 11.94 9.14 11.41
C ARG A 332 10.82 10.19 11.44
N ARG A 333 11.19 11.47 11.29
CA ARG A 333 10.25 12.61 11.36
C ARG A 333 10.24 13.48 10.12
N TYR A 334 10.93 13.09 9.06
CA TYR A 334 11.09 13.91 7.87
C TYR A 334 9.75 14.38 7.30
N TYR A 335 8.77 13.50 7.10
CA TYR A 335 7.46 13.88 6.57
C TYR A 335 6.65 14.76 7.54
N THR A 336 6.72 14.49 8.83
CA THR A 336 6.07 15.32 9.86
C THR A 336 6.63 16.74 9.86
N GLU A 337 7.95 16.87 9.85
CA GLU A 337 8.62 18.17 9.84
C GLU A 337 8.37 18.90 8.53
N PHE A 338 8.48 18.20 7.40
CA PHE A 338 8.15 18.74 6.09
C PHE A 338 6.71 19.30 6.08
N ALA A 339 5.72 18.53 6.50
CA ALA A 339 4.32 18.94 6.48
C ALA A 339 4.08 20.18 7.38
N ARG A 340 4.72 20.25 8.54
CA ARG A 340 4.62 21.41 9.45
C ARG A 340 5.24 22.67 8.89
N LEU A 341 6.27 22.55 8.05
CA LEU A 341 6.99 23.66 7.43
C LEU A 341 6.34 24.13 6.11
N THR A 342 5.38 23.38 5.57
CA THR A 342 4.69 23.80 4.34
C THR A 342 3.89 25.08 4.57
N PRO A 343 3.93 26.03 3.62
CA PRO A 343 3.13 27.26 3.71
C PRO A 343 1.63 26.97 3.85
N PRO A 344 0.85 27.84 4.52
CA PRO A 344 -0.58 27.60 4.75
C PRO A 344 -1.42 27.59 3.46
N ASP A 345 -0.93 28.18 2.38
CA ASP A 345 -1.54 28.23 1.05
C ASP A 345 -1.14 27.01 0.17
N THR A 346 -0.93 25.85 0.80
CA THR A 346 -0.56 24.61 0.11
C THR A 346 -1.44 23.45 0.53
N ILE A 347 -1.63 22.48 -0.39
CA ILE A 347 -2.30 21.21 -0.15
C ILE A 347 -1.27 20.07 -0.14
N LEU A 348 -1.39 19.17 0.83
CA LEU A 348 -0.62 17.94 0.98
C LEU A 348 -1.50 16.75 0.59
N LEU A 349 -1.28 16.19 -0.59
CA LEU A 349 -1.80 14.89 -0.96
C LEU A 349 -0.92 13.84 -0.28
N THR A 350 -1.52 12.84 0.34
CA THR A 350 -0.76 11.75 0.97
C THR A 350 -1.34 10.40 0.63
N LEU A 351 -0.51 9.36 0.63
CA LEU A 351 -0.93 7.99 0.40
C LEU A 351 0.07 7.00 1.01
N ALA A 352 -0.31 5.74 1.07
CA ALA A 352 0.47 4.65 1.64
C ALA A 352 0.79 4.86 3.14
N CYS A 353 1.71 4.09 3.70
CA CYS A 353 2.06 4.15 5.13
C CYS A 353 2.64 5.50 5.59
N GLY A 354 3.23 6.26 4.68
CA GLY A 354 3.76 7.60 4.97
C GLY A 354 2.71 8.59 5.47
N LYS A 355 1.43 8.38 5.13
CA LYS A 355 0.29 9.18 5.62
C LYS A 355 0.28 9.34 7.14
N PHE A 356 0.60 8.28 7.88
CA PHE A 356 0.56 8.28 9.34
C PHE A 356 1.57 9.24 10.00
N ARG A 357 2.53 9.76 9.23
CA ARG A 357 3.44 10.81 9.70
C ARG A 357 2.78 12.19 9.77
N LEU A 358 1.66 12.37 9.07
CA LEU A 358 1.07 13.70 8.89
C LEU A 358 -0.46 13.75 8.96
N ASN A 359 -1.19 12.65 8.79
CA ASN A 359 -2.66 12.67 8.66
C ASN A 359 -3.42 13.02 9.96
N ASP A 360 -2.74 13.03 11.11
CA ASP A 360 -3.26 13.51 12.40
C ASP A 360 -2.73 14.91 12.79
N LEU A 361 -2.04 15.62 11.86
CA LEU A 361 -1.60 16.99 12.10
C LEU A 361 -2.78 17.99 11.95
N PRO A 362 -2.93 18.96 12.87
CA PRO A 362 -4.01 19.93 12.82
C PRO A 362 -3.67 21.09 11.86
N LEU A 363 -3.46 20.81 10.55
CA LEU A 363 -3.11 21.84 9.57
C LEU A 363 -4.32 22.68 9.10
N GLY A 364 -5.56 22.24 9.35
CA GLY A 364 -6.77 22.96 9.00
C GLY A 364 -7.03 23.01 7.50
N THR A 365 -7.55 24.15 7.02
CA THR A 365 -7.89 24.40 5.63
C THR A 365 -6.99 25.45 5.00
N VAL A 366 -6.93 25.50 3.68
CA VAL A 366 -6.27 26.57 2.91
C VAL A 366 -6.99 27.89 3.21
N PRO A 367 -6.30 28.96 3.63
CA PRO A 367 -6.91 30.23 4.03
C PRO A 367 -7.81 30.83 2.96
N GLY A 368 -9.02 31.21 3.36
CA GLY A 368 -10.02 31.81 2.45
C GLY A 368 -10.65 30.83 1.46
N THR A 369 -10.54 29.52 1.75
CA THR A 369 -11.23 28.43 1.04
C THR A 369 -11.80 27.43 2.04
N GLY A 370 -12.62 26.48 1.59
CA GLY A 370 -13.06 25.32 2.39
C GLY A 370 -12.15 24.09 2.26
N LEU A 371 -11.10 24.15 1.44
CA LEU A 371 -10.27 23.00 1.06
C LEU A 371 -9.37 22.54 2.22
N PRO A 372 -9.47 21.28 2.66
CA PRO A 372 -8.53 20.74 3.66
C PRO A 372 -7.09 20.75 3.14
N ARG A 373 -6.14 20.99 4.05
CA ARG A 373 -4.72 20.99 3.68
C ARG A 373 -4.11 19.59 3.56
N ILE A 374 -4.71 18.57 4.17
CA ILE A 374 -4.26 17.18 4.09
C ILE A 374 -5.36 16.35 3.43
N LEU A 375 -5.02 15.68 2.33
CA LEU A 375 -5.90 14.81 1.57
C LEU A 375 -5.28 13.42 1.49
N ASP A 376 -5.77 12.47 2.28
CA ASP A 376 -5.34 11.06 2.20
C ASP A 376 -6.03 10.38 1.02
N VAL A 377 -5.27 10.17 -0.05
CA VAL A 377 -5.73 9.61 -1.32
C VAL A 377 -6.04 8.12 -1.21
N GLY A 378 -5.34 7.39 -0.31
CA GLY A 378 -5.62 5.96 -0.11
C GLY A 378 -4.40 5.10 0.15
N GLN A 379 -4.47 3.84 -0.27
CA GLN A 379 -3.41 2.85 -0.19
C GLN A 379 -2.25 3.17 -1.16
N CYS A 380 -1.20 2.39 -1.11
CA CYS A 380 -0.07 2.53 -2.04
C CYS A 380 -0.47 2.33 -3.51
N ASN A 381 -1.43 1.45 -3.81
CA ASN A 381 -2.00 1.26 -5.15
C ASN A 381 -2.84 2.46 -5.62
N ASP A 382 -3.34 3.30 -4.70
CA ASP A 382 -4.04 4.54 -5.02
C ASP A 382 -3.09 5.65 -5.55
N ALA A 383 -1.82 5.31 -5.82
CA ALA A 383 -0.95 6.09 -6.70
C ALA A 383 -1.64 6.35 -8.06
N TYR A 384 -2.48 5.41 -8.55
CA TYR A 384 -3.36 5.66 -9.70
C TYR A 384 -4.26 6.88 -9.50
N SER A 385 -4.95 6.98 -8.37
CA SER A 385 -5.77 8.15 -8.02
C SER A 385 -4.96 9.45 -8.01
N ALA A 386 -3.75 9.43 -7.44
CA ALA A 386 -2.88 10.61 -7.41
C ALA A 386 -2.46 11.05 -8.83
N ILE A 387 -2.13 10.09 -9.71
CA ILE A 387 -1.82 10.37 -11.12
C ILE A 387 -3.04 10.96 -11.84
N ARG A 388 -4.23 10.39 -11.64
CA ARG A 388 -5.47 10.89 -12.26
C ARG A 388 -5.83 12.30 -11.80
N ILE A 389 -5.61 12.62 -10.51
CA ILE A 389 -5.78 13.98 -9.97
C ILE A 389 -4.80 14.93 -10.67
N ALA A 390 -3.52 14.59 -10.78
CA ALA A 390 -2.52 15.42 -11.42
C ALA A 390 -2.84 15.66 -12.92
N LEU A 391 -3.23 14.62 -13.65
CA LEU A 391 -3.62 14.73 -15.07
C LEU A 391 -4.85 15.65 -15.24
N ALA A 392 -5.89 15.47 -14.43
CA ALA A 392 -7.10 16.28 -14.52
C ALA A 392 -6.83 17.75 -14.14
N LEU A 393 -5.97 18.02 -13.17
CA LEU A 393 -5.55 19.38 -12.85
C LEU A 393 -4.74 20.00 -13.99
N ALA A 394 -3.84 19.26 -14.62
CA ALA A 394 -3.07 19.72 -15.78
C ALA A 394 -4.00 20.13 -16.93
N ASP A 395 -4.98 19.28 -17.25
CA ASP A 395 -6.01 19.59 -18.26
C ASP A 395 -6.81 20.85 -17.90
N ALA A 396 -7.24 20.99 -16.63
CA ALA A 396 -8.01 22.14 -16.16
C ALA A 396 -7.21 23.46 -16.19
N PHE A 397 -5.89 23.39 -16.03
CA PHE A 397 -4.99 24.54 -16.16
C PHE A 397 -4.50 24.75 -17.61
N GLY A 398 -4.73 23.81 -18.52
CA GLY A 398 -4.24 23.84 -19.91
C GLY A 398 -2.73 23.75 -20.02
N CYS A 399 -2.09 22.96 -19.16
CA CYS A 399 -0.63 22.79 -19.09
C CYS A 399 -0.23 21.31 -19.04
N GLY A 400 1.07 21.04 -19.16
CA GLY A 400 1.61 19.69 -18.91
C GLY A 400 1.67 19.36 -17.41
N VAL A 401 1.69 18.08 -17.07
CA VAL A 401 1.82 17.65 -15.65
C VAL A 401 3.11 18.19 -15.02
N ASN A 402 4.18 18.31 -15.78
CA ASN A 402 5.45 18.86 -15.32
C ASN A 402 5.43 20.38 -15.07
N ASP A 403 4.41 21.06 -15.57
CA ASP A 403 4.23 22.52 -15.40
C ASP A 403 3.31 22.84 -14.22
N LEU A 404 2.70 21.80 -13.62
CA LEU A 404 1.89 21.97 -12.41
C LEU A 404 2.75 22.45 -11.23
N PRO A 405 2.19 23.28 -10.34
CA PRO A 405 2.84 23.62 -9.07
C PRO A 405 2.76 22.43 -8.10
N LEU A 406 3.32 21.29 -8.51
CA LEU A 406 3.30 20.01 -7.80
C LEU A 406 4.73 19.53 -7.53
N SER A 407 5.03 19.19 -6.28
CA SER A 407 6.29 18.55 -5.90
C SER A 407 6.04 17.18 -5.28
N LEU A 408 6.90 16.22 -5.63
CA LEU A 408 6.85 14.86 -5.12
C LEU A 408 7.86 14.68 -3.99
N VAL A 409 7.39 14.22 -2.82
CA VAL A 409 8.19 13.89 -1.64
C VAL A 409 7.91 12.44 -1.27
N LEU A 410 8.57 11.53 -1.97
CA LEU A 410 8.22 10.11 -1.97
C LEU A 410 9.38 9.25 -1.42
N CYS A 411 9.03 8.22 -0.67
CA CYS A 411 9.96 7.22 -0.17
C CYS A 411 9.27 5.86 -0.10
N TRP A 412 9.58 4.98 -1.04
CA TRP A 412 9.06 3.62 -1.07
C TRP A 412 10.15 2.60 -0.78
N PHE A 413 9.80 1.57 -0.02
CA PHE A 413 10.65 0.39 0.21
C PHE A 413 10.14 -0.85 -0.51
N GLU A 414 8.97 -0.77 -1.08
CA GLU A 414 8.37 -1.86 -1.81
C GLU A 414 8.91 -1.97 -3.24
N GLN A 415 8.75 -3.15 -3.80
CA GLN A 415 9.07 -3.43 -5.20
C GLN A 415 8.33 -2.51 -6.17
N LYS A 416 7.14 -2.05 -5.80
CA LYS A 416 6.34 -1.05 -6.54
C LYS A 416 7.04 0.30 -6.67
N ALA A 417 7.92 0.63 -5.77
CA ALA A 417 8.72 1.86 -5.83
C ALA A 417 9.62 1.93 -7.04
N CYS A 418 10.08 0.78 -7.52
CA CYS A 418 10.90 0.73 -8.70
C CYS A 418 10.25 1.42 -9.90
N LEU A 419 8.93 1.42 -9.99
CA LEU A 419 8.16 2.03 -11.09
C LEU A 419 8.04 3.54 -11.00
N LEU A 420 7.91 4.09 -9.79
CA LEU A 420 7.75 5.53 -9.58
C LEU A 420 9.08 6.29 -9.72
N TYR A 421 10.21 5.62 -9.49
CA TYR A 421 11.54 6.22 -9.58
C TYR A 421 12.17 6.16 -10.96
N THR A 422 11.56 5.46 -11.92
CA THR A 422 12.12 5.27 -13.26
C THR A 422 11.61 6.20 -14.33
N SER A 423 10.61 7.01 -14.06
CA SER A 423 10.37 8.14 -14.95
C SER A 423 11.59 9.04 -14.88
N PRO A 424 12.41 9.16 -15.93
CA PRO A 424 13.61 9.99 -15.89
C PRO A 424 13.19 11.43 -15.65
N SER A 425 13.34 11.86 -14.39
CA SER A 425 13.19 13.27 -14.06
C SER A 425 14.30 14.03 -14.82
N PRO A 426 13.99 15.14 -15.49
CA PRO A 426 15.02 15.99 -16.09
C PRO A 426 16.09 16.43 -15.08
N ARG A 427 15.82 16.36 -13.78
CA ARG A 427 16.76 16.71 -12.70
C ARG A 427 17.82 15.64 -12.44
N ASP A 428 17.59 14.40 -12.83
CA ASP A 428 18.54 13.31 -12.59
C ASP A 428 19.67 13.30 -13.61
N ARG A 429 19.52 13.98 -14.76
CA ARG A 429 20.57 14.17 -15.77
C ARG A 429 21.62 15.23 -15.39
N GLN A 430 21.42 15.99 -14.32
CA GLN A 430 22.36 17.04 -13.90
C GLN A 430 23.32 16.61 -12.77
N LYS A 431 23.26 15.35 -12.34
CA LYS A 431 24.13 14.80 -11.29
C LYS A 431 25.06 13.68 -11.77
N SER A 432 25.19 13.49 -13.09
CA SER A 432 26.23 12.62 -13.67
C SER A 432 27.42 13.41 -14.14
#